data_653d8984612eefce9f2037a1e40e1d05
#
_entry.id   653d8984612eefce9f2037a1e40e1d05
#
_cell.length_a   1.000
_cell.length_b   1.000
_cell.length_c   1.000
_cell.angle_alpha   90.00
_cell.angle_beta   90.00
_cell.angle_gamma   90.00
#
_symmetry.space_group_name_H-M   'P 1'
#
loop_
_entity.id
_entity.type
_entity.pdbx_description
1 polymer ?
#
loop_
_entity_poly.entity_id
_entity_poly.type
_entity_poly.pdbx_seq_one_letter_code
_entity_poly.pdbx_strand_id
1 'polypeptide(L)'
;MIEQWLVPKLGTLQDLAGKIYPVAAPVGDTVPPFALYTLQEETAQRDLDGDLLCYTAKIRLDLFCDDNDALCALAAQAETALRCRNEEWDELYIFSSDACRGEPAGFDLRLEVHVQTLIVTVTYWR
;
A
#
# COMPACT_ATOMS: atom_id res chain seq x y z
N MET A 1 -2.53 10.51 6.76
CA MET A 1 -3.11 9.85 7.94
C MET A 1 -3.16 8.34 7.82
N ILE A 2 -3.81 7.80 6.78
CA ILE A 2 -3.82 6.33 6.60
C ILE A 2 -2.42 5.79 6.28
N GLU A 3 -1.54 6.62 5.76
CA GLU A 3 -0.14 6.28 5.52
C GLU A 3 0.59 5.87 6.80
N GLN A 4 0.18 6.42 7.94
CA GLN A 4 0.73 6.06 9.25
C GLN A 4 0.49 4.60 9.60
N TRP A 5 -0.57 4.00 9.03
CA TRP A 5 -0.84 2.58 9.16
C TRP A 5 -0.15 1.77 8.06
N LEU A 6 -0.20 2.27 6.81
CA LEU A 6 0.33 1.57 5.64
C LEU A 6 1.83 1.31 5.73
N VAL A 7 2.60 2.36 6.04
CA VAL A 7 4.06 2.28 6.04
C VAL A 7 4.58 1.29 7.09
N PRO A 8 4.14 1.35 8.37
CA PRO A 8 4.57 0.34 9.34
C PRO A 8 4.12 -1.08 9.01
N LYS A 9 2.94 -1.25 8.42
CA LYS A 9 2.46 -2.59 8.01
C LYS A 9 3.37 -3.21 6.95
N LEU A 10 3.72 -2.43 5.93
CA LEU A 10 4.64 -2.89 4.90
C LEU A 10 6.07 -3.03 5.44
N GLY A 11 6.44 -2.22 6.41
CA GLY A 11 7.75 -2.28 7.04
C GLY A 11 8.00 -3.56 7.83
N THR A 12 6.96 -4.37 8.11
CA THR A 12 7.13 -5.69 8.69
C THR A 12 7.75 -6.67 7.70
N LEU A 13 7.67 -6.38 6.41
CA LEU A 13 8.32 -7.16 5.37
C LEU A 13 9.80 -6.78 5.33
N GLN A 14 10.67 -7.75 5.56
CA GLN A 14 12.11 -7.52 5.68
C GLN A 14 12.69 -6.77 4.48
N ASP A 15 12.26 -7.13 3.27
CA ASP A 15 12.79 -6.56 2.04
C ASP A 15 12.39 -5.09 1.84
N LEU A 16 11.30 -4.65 2.46
CA LEU A 16 10.78 -3.29 2.33
C LEU A 16 11.09 -2.41 3.55
N ALA A 17 11.75 -2.92 4.56
CA ALA A 17 12.02 -2.16 5.79
C ALA A 17 12.83 -0.89 5.46
N GLY A 18 12.25 0.28 5.75
CA GLY A 18 12.88 1.57 5.47
C GLY A 18 12.92 1.97 4.00
N LYS A 19 12.25 1.22 3.11
CA LYS A 19 12.26 1.47 1.67
C LYS A 19 10.87 1.68 1.09
N ILE A 20 10.00 2.33 1.85
CA ILE A 20 8.63 2.64 1.45
C ILE A 20 8.51 4.15 1.36
N TYR A 21 8.26 4.67 0.16
CA TYR A 21 8.31 6.11 -0.10
C TYR A 21 7.01 6.61 -0.73
N PRO A 22 6.59 7.86 -0.43
CA PRO A 22 5.54 8.48 -1.22
C PRO A 22 6.00 8.67 -2.66
N VAL A 23 5.07 8.60 -3.62
CA VAL A 23 5.41 8.65 -5.04
C VAL A 23 6.18 9.93 -5.44
N ALA A 24 5.98 11.03 -4.70
CA ALA A 24 6.66 12.30 -4.96
C ALA A 24 8.11 12.33 -4.47
N ALA A 25 8.56 11.31 -3.72
CA ALA A 25 9.92 11.27 -3.22
C ALA A 25 10.92 10.92 -4.33
N PRO A 26 12.14 11.50 -4.31
CA PRO A 26 13.18 11.10 -5.26
C PRO A 26 13.60 9.64 -5.02
N VAL A 27 13.68 8.85 -6.09
CA VAL A 27 14.06 7.43 -5.99
C VAL A 27 15.33 7.10 -6.79
N GLY A 28 16.05 8.12 -7.28
CA GLY A 28 17.16 7.95 -8.23
C GLY A 28 18.23 6.96 -7.79
N ASP A 29 18.59 6.94 -6.51
CA ASP A 29 19.65 6.08 -5.97
C ASP A 29 19.11 4.92 -5.14
N THR A 30 17.80 4.69 -5.16
CA THR A 30 17.19 3.62 -4.36
C THR A 30 17.44 2.27 -5.01
N VAL A 31 17.98 1.35 -4.22
CA VAL A 31 18.27 -0.02 -4.65
C VAL A 31 17.03 -0.89 -4.44
N PRO A 32 16.55 -1.62 -5.47
CA PRO A 32 15.45 -2.58 -5.29
C PRO A 32 15.82 -3.67 -4.26
N PRO A 33 14.85 -4.22 -3.52
CA PRO A 33 13.42 -3.92 -3.58
C PRO A 33 13.03 -2.64 -2.87
N PHE A 34 12.02 -1.94 -3.40
CA PHE A 34 11.43 -0.79 -2.73
C PHE A 34 9.96 -0.62 -3.17
N ALA A 35 9.23 0.25 -2.48
CA ALA A 35 7.83 0.50 -2.78
C ALA A 35 7.54 2.00 -2.83
N LEU A 36 6.64 2.38 -3.75
CA LEU A 36 6.09 3.73 -3.83
C LEU A 36 4.59 3.68 -3.59
N TYR A 37 4.04 4.61 -2.84
CA TYR A 37 2.61 4.67 -2.58
C TYR A 37 2.02 6.02 -2.93
N THR A 38 0.74 6.00 -3.33
CA THR A 38 -0.05 7.20 -3.64
C THR A 38 -1.47 7.01 -3.12
N LEU A 39 -1.93 7.95 -2.30
CA LEU A 39 -3.35 8.00 -1.92
C LEU A 39 -4.13 8.50 -3.13
N GLN A 40 -4.95 7.64 -3.74
CA GLN A 40 -5.74 7.98 -4.91
C GLN A 40 -7.06 8.63 -4.56
N GLU A 41 -7.70 8.14 -3.50
CA GLU A 41 -9.05 8.54 -3.15
C GLU A 41 -9.29 8.32 -1.67
N GLU A 42 -9.98 9.24 -1.03
CA GLU A 42 -10.44 9.07 0.34
C GLU A 42 -11.86 9.63 0.43
N THR A 43 -12.81 8.78 0.79
CA THR A 43 -14.23 9.12 0.83
C THR A 43 -14.77 8.93 2.25
N ALA A 44 -15.48 9.94 2.74
CA ALA A 44 -16.21 9.85 4.02
C ALA A 44 -17.56 9.18 3.79
N GLN A 45 -17.85 8.14 4.57
CA GLN A 45 -19.15 7.48 4.56
C GLN A 45 -20.01 8.10 5.65
N ARG A 46 -21.22 8.56 5.28
CA ARG A 46 -22.13 9.22 6.20
C ARG A 46 -23.49 8.54 6.20
N ASP A 47 -24.20 8.60 7.33
CA ASP A 47 -25.56 8.11 7.40
C ASP A 47 -26.56 9.14 6.81
N LEU A 48 -27.87 8.82 6.85
CA LEU A 48 -28.91 9.69 6.31
C LEU A 48 -29.03 11.02 7.06
N ASP A 49 -28.60 11.06 8.31
CA ASP A 49 -28.61 12.28 9.13
C ASP A 49 -27.33 13.11 8.95
N GLY A 50 -26.38 12.64 8.15
CA GLY A 50 -25.12 13.30 7.87
C GLY A 50 -24.02 12.99 8.87
N ASP A 51 -24.25 12.08 9.82
CA ASP A 51 -23.23 11.67 10.78
C ASP A 51 -22.18 10.78 10.12
N LEU A 52 -20.92 11.01 10.47
CA LEU A 52 -19.79 10.28 9.91
C LEU A 52 -19.75 8.84 10.45
N LEU A 53 -19.74 7.86 9.55
CA LEU A 53 -19.63 6.45 9.91
C LEU A 53 -18.20 5.95 9.83
N CYS A 54 -17.51 6.24 8.73
CA CYS A 54 -16.14 5.79 8.50
C CYS A 54 -15.56 6.48 7.28
N TYR A 55 -14.28 6.20 7.02
CA TYR A 55 -13.61 6.62 5.79
C TYR A 55 -13.22 5.40 4.98
N THR A 56 -13.22 5.54 3.66
CA THR A 56 -12.66 4.54 2.74
C THR A 56 -11.55 5.19 1.94
N ALA A 57 -10.35 4.65 2.02
CA ALA A 57 -9.19 5.12 1.28
C ALA A 57 -8.80 4.09 0.23
N LYS A 58 -8.40 4.58 -0.93
CA LYS A 58 -7.87 3.75 -2.02
C LYS A 58 -6.44 4.21 -2.30
N ILE A 59 -5.50 3.28 -2.13
CA ILE A 59 -4.07 3.56 -2.23
C ILE A 59 -3.49 2.74 -3.36
N ARG A 60 -2.75 3.39 -4.25
CA ARG A 60 -1.93 2.71 -5.25
C ARG A 60 -0.57 2.43 -4.64
N LEU A 61 -0.15 1.17 -4.70
CA LEU A 61 1.14 0.72 -4.20
C LEU A 61 1.90 0.07 -5.33
N ASP A 62 3.05 0.62 -5.69
CA ASP A 62 3.94 0.06 -6.71
C ASP A 62 5.12 -0.59 -6.03
N LEU A 63 5.32 -1.89 -6.30
CA LEU A 63 6.44 -2.68 -5.78
C LEU A 63 7.47 -2.88 -6.88
N PHE A 64 8.74 -2.64 -6.56
CA PHE A 64 9.85 -2.71 -7.50
C PHE A 64 10.87 -3.74 -7.04
N CYS A 65 11.26 -4.66 -7.92
CA CYS A 65 12.27 -5.68 -7.64
C CYS A 65 13.15 -5.91 -8.86
N ASP A 66 14.38 -6.37 -8.64
CA ASP A 66 15.33 -6.71 -9.71
C ASP A 66 14.90 -7.93 -10.52
N ASP A 67 14.17 -8.84 -9.88
CA ASP A 67 13.84 -10.16 -10.38
C ASP A 67 12.33 -10.37 -10.32
N ASN A 68 11.78 -10.95 -11.39
CA ASN A 68 10.34 -11.18 -11.47
C ASN A 68 9.84 -12.17 -10.41
N ASP A 69 10.61 -13.22 -10.11
CA ASP A 69 10.23 -14.19 -9.08
C ASP A 69 10.22 -13.55 -7.69
N ALA A 70 11.21 -12.71 -7.39
CA ALA A 70 11.26 -11.95 -6.15
C ALA A 70 10.08 -10.97 -6.07
N LEU A 71 9.71 -10.35 -7.18
CA LEU A 71 8.56 -9.44 -7.23
C LEU A 71 7.26 -10.18 -6.93
N CYS A 72 7.05 -11.35 -7.52
CA CYS A 72 5.85 -12.17 -7.27
C CYS A 72 5.75 -12.57 -5.79
N ALA A 73 6.86 -12.97 -5.18
CA ALA A 73 6.90 -13.32 -3.77
C ALA A 73 6.60 -12.11 -2.89
N LEU A 74 7.19 -10.95 -3.20
CA LEU A 74 6.97 -9.72 -2.46
C LEU A 74 5.52 -9.24 -2.55
N ALA A 75 4.93 -9.32 -3.75
CA ALA A 75 3.53 -8.96 -3.96
C ALA A 75 2.59 -9.83 -3.11
N ALA A 76 2.83 -11.14 -3.07
CA ALA A 76 2.04 -12.06 -2.24
C ALA A 76 2.19 -11.74 -0.75
N GLN A 77 3.39 -11.44 -0.29
CA GLN A 77 3.65 -11.05 1.10
C GLN A 77 2.95 -9.74 1.45
N ALA A 78 2.99 -8.76 0.55
CA ALA A 78 2.32 -7.47 0.74
C ALA A 78 0.81 -7.62 0.79
N GLU A 79 0.21 -8.42 -0.10
CA GLU A 79 -1.22 -8.71 -0.07
C GLU A 79 -1.63 -9.32 1.28
N THR A 80 -0.85 -10.25 1.80
CA THR A 80 -1.11 -10.88 3.09
C THR A 80 -0.97 -9.89 4.25
N ALA A 81 0.10 -9.09 4.25
CA ALA A 81 0.37 -8.12 5.31
C ALA A 81 -0.70 -7.03 5.39
N LEU A 82 -1.25 -6.62 4.25
CA LEU A 82 -2.24 -5.54 4.17
C LEU A 82 -3.68 -6.02 4.34
N ARG A 83 -3.92 -7.33 4.40
CA ARG A 83 -5.24 -7.88 4.65
C ARG A 83 -5.51 -7.91 6.14
N CYS A 84 -6.51 -7.17 6.59
CA CYS A 84 -6.88 -7.20 7.99
C CYS A 84 -8.36 -6.90 8.18
N ARG A 85 -8.86 -7.22 9.37
CA ARG A 85 -10.23 -6.97 9.81
C ARG A 85 -10.19 -6.56 11.28
N ASN A 86 -10.93 -5.50 11.62
CA ASN A 86 -11.15 -5.06 12.99
C ASN A 86 -9.84 -4.92 13.80
N GLU A 87 -8.91 -4.14 13.26
CA GLU A 87 -7.60 -3.91 13.87
C GLU A 87 -7.53 -2.50 14.45
N GLU A 88 -7.07 -2.38 15.69
CA GLU A 88 -6.74 -1.09 16.29
C GLU A 88 -5.29 -0.75 15.97
N TRP A 89 -5.05 0.47 15.53
CA TRP A 89 -3.71 0.95 15.22
C TRP A 89 -3.58 2.40 15.64
N ASP A 90 -2.91 2.65 16.78
CA ASP A 90 -2.73 3.99 17.33
C ASP A 90 -4.09 4.70 17.45
N GLU A 91 -4.28 5.82 16.75
CA GLU A 91 -5.53 6.58 16.76
C GLU A 91 -6.53 6.11 15.70
N LEU A 92 -6.20 5.07 14.95
CA LEU A 92 -7.03 4.54 13.87
C LEU A 92 -7.66 3.21 14.26
N TYR A 93 -8.87 2.99 13.78
CA TYR A 93 -9.50 1.67 13.83
C TYR A 93 -9.74 1.20 12.40
N ILE A 94 -9.14 0.09 12.02
CA ILE A 94 -9.24 -0.47 10.67
C ILE A 94 -10.37 -1.51 10.66
N PHE A 95 -11.50 -1.18 10.03
CA PHE A 95 -12.61 -2.13 9.87
C PHE A 95 -12.23 -3.24 8.90
N SER A 96 -11.66 -2.87 7.76
CA SER A 96 -11.21 -3.83 6.77
C SER A 96 -10.14 -3.23 5.88
N SER A 97 -9.22 -4.08 5.43
CA SER A 97 -8.23 -3.73 4.44
C SER A 97 -8.01 -4.92 3.52
N ASP A 98 -7.97 -4.65 2.23
CA ASP A 98 -7.67 -5.64 1.20
C ASP A 98 -6.70 -5.02 0.19
N ALA A 99 -5.83 -5.86 -0.34
CA ALA A 99 -4.93 -5.49 -1.43
C ALA A 99 -5.12 -6.47 -2.58
N CYS A 100 -5.22 -5.95 -3.80
CA CYS A 100 -5.33 -6.78 -4.99
C CYS A 100 -4.44 -6.21 -6.08
N ARG A 101 -4.06 -7.07 -7.04
CA ARG A 101 -3.23 -6.64 -8.16
C ARG A 101 -4.06 -5.80 -9.11
N GLY A 102 -3.62 -4.56 -9.34
CA GLY A 102 -4.34 -3.61 -10.20
C GLY A 102 -4.02 -3.79 -11.67
N GLU A 103 -2.80 -4.19 -11.98
CA GLU A 103 -2.32 -4.35 -13.35
C GLU A 103 -1.39 -5.56 -13.40
N PRO A 104 -1.21 -6.20 -14.57
CA PRO A 104 -0.20 -7.24 -14.73
C PRO A 104 1.19 -6.71 -14.40
N ALA A 105 2.05 -7.58 -13.89
CA ALA A 105 3.44 -7.23 -13.63
C ALA A 105 4.11 -6.76 -14.93
N GLY A 106 4.91 -5.69 -14.84
CA GLY A 106 5.60 -5.10 -15.96
C GLY A 106 7.07 -4.89 -15.68
N PHE A 107 7.74 -4.25 -16.64
CA PHE A 107 9.14 -3.90 -16.52
C PHE A 107 9.32 -2.42 -16.81
N ASP A 108 9.94 -1.70 -15.89
CA ASP A 108 10.25 -0.27 -16.07
C ASP A 108 11.59 -0.15 -16.75
N LEU A 109 11.59 0.25 -18.03
CA LEU A 109 12.81 0.37 -18.83
C LEU A 109 13.75 1.44 -18.33
N ARG A 110 13.20 2.50 -17.73
CA ARG A 110 14.01 3.62 -17.24
C ARG A 110 14.82 3.23 -16.00
N LEU A 111 14.18 2.49 -15.08
CA LEU A 111 14.81 2.03 -13.84
C LEU A 111 15.42 0.65 -13.96
N GLU A 112 15.13 -0.06 -15.06
CA GLU A 112 15.57 -1.43 -15.30
C GLU A 112 15.15 -2.39 -14.18
N VAL A 113 13.90 -2.27 -13.73
CA VAL A 113 13.34 -3.10 -12.64
C VAL A 113 11.96 -3.62 -13.02
N HIS A 114 11.59 -4.73 -12.42
CA HIS A 114 10.22 -5.26 -12.51
C HIS A 114 9.32 -4.52 -11.53
N VAL A 115 8.08 -4.26 -11.95
CA VAL A 115 7.10 -3.53 -11.15
C VAL A 115 5.77 -4.26 -11.11
N GLN A 116 5.15 -4.30 -9.93
CA GLN A 116 3.79 -4.79 -9.72
C GLN A 116 3.00 -3.74 -8.95
N THR A 117 1.87 -3.34 -9.50
CA THR A 117 0.95 -2.41 -8.85
C THR A 117 -0.10 -3.17 -8.05
N LEU A 118 -0.27 -2.80 -6.79
CA LEU A 118 -1.36 -3.27 -5.94
C LEU A 118 -2.29 -2.11 -5.65
N ILE A 119 -3.59 -2.39 -5.60
CA ILE A 119 -4.60 -1.44 -5.16
C ILE A 119 -5.05 -1.86 -3.77
N VAL A 120 -4.83 -0.99 -2.80
CA VAL A 120 -5.17 -1.22 -1.39
C VAL A 120 -6.41 -0.41 -1.07
N THR A 121 -7.45 -1.09 -0.60
CA THR A 121 -8.70 -0.45 -0.17
C THR A 121 -8.86 -0.64 1.32
N VAL A 122 -8.91 0.46 2.08
CA VAL A 122 -8.98 0.44 3.53
C VAL A 122 -10.20 1.21 4.00
N THR A 123 -11.01 0.58 4.83
CA THR A 123 -12.14 1.23 5.51
C THR A 123 -11.77 1.40 6.97
N TYR A 124 -11.78 2.62 7.46
CA TYR A 124 -11.25 2.94 8.77
C TYR A 124 -12.00 4.08 9.45
N TRP A 125 -11.79 4.18 10.78
CA TRP A 125 -12.28 5.25 11.65
C TRP A 125 -11.11 5.90 12.38
N ARG A 126 -11.20 7.20 12.62
CA ARG A 126 -10.20 7.96 13.38
C ARG A 126 -10.82 8.83 14.46
#